data_aa3f73a1a28892560bbe51dbbfcff824
#
_entry.id   aa3f73a1a28892560bbe51dbbfcff824
#
_cell.length_a   1.000
_cell.length_b   1.000
_cell.length_c   1.000
_cell.angle_alpha   90.00
_cell.angle_beta   90.00
_cell.angle_gamma   90.00
#
_symmetry.space_group_name_H-M   'P 1'
#
loop_
_entity.id
_entity.type
_entity.pdbx_description
1 polymer ?
#
loop_
_entity_poly.entity_id
_entity_poly.type
_entity_poly.pdbx_seq_one_letter_code
_entity_poly.pdbx_strand_id
1 'polypeptide(L)'
;ATGEEAYTLTMLTLNTLVRLGVAHEATRGNITLPADWKLEVLGTDISRQAIRIAREATYIERREGLSSFRQFPPAYLRFFDLVNCDDNDRKTWQIKESVRRHMRFDLHNLMNPLPPQRDFDVNFCRNALIYMDQEPQKIIVRALHQALQHGGCLVLSLVDTMAVPNLYHENRQNKCVLYEKR
;
A
#
# COMPACT_ATOMS: atom_id res chain seq x y z
N ALA A 1 -2.75 6.43 -7.69
CA ALA A 1 -1.41 5.88 -7.42
C ALA A 1 -1.11 4.71 -8.35
N THR A 2 0.12 4.61 -8.82
CA THR A 2 0.57 3.57 -9.75
C THR A 2 1.11 2.33 -9.04
N GLY A 3 0.69 2.11 -7.78
CA GLY A 3 0.96 0.90 -6.99
C GLY A 3 2.14 1.01 -6.03
N GLU A 4 2.99 2.03 -6.10
CA GLU A 4 4.23 2.13 -5.33
C GLU A 4 3.99 2.03 -3.81
N GLU A 5 2.97 2.72 -3.28
CA GLU A 5 2.66 2.65 -1.85
C GLU A 5 2.21 1.24 -1.44
N ALA A 6 1.30 0.63 -2.19
CA ALA A 6 0.77 -0.69 -1.89
C ALA A 6 1.87 -1.77 -1.95
N TYR A 7 2.74 -1.74 -2.95
CA TYR A 7 3.90 -2.62 -3.02
C TYR A 7 4.91 -2.38 -1.90
N THR A 8 5.14 -1.10 -1.54
CA THR A 8 6.02 -0.77 -0.42
C THR A 8 5.49 -1.36 0.89
N LEU A 9 4.20 -1.23 1.15
CA LEU A 9 3.55 -1.83 2.33
C LEU A 9 3.69 -3.34 2.34
N THR A 10 3.47 -4.00 1.21
CA THR A 10 3.65 -5.45 1.09
C THR A 10 5.10 -5.88 1.38
N MET A 11 6.08 -5.20 0.79
CA MET A 11 7.49 -5.49 1.02
C MET A 11 7.90 -5.26 2.49
N LEU A 12 7.41 -4.18 3.12
CA LEU A 12 7.64 -3.90 4.53
C LEU A 12 7.04 -4.99 5.42
N THR A 13 5.81 -5.42 5.13
CA THR A 13 5.13 -6.49 5.88
C THR A 13 5.91 -7.80 5.76
N LEU A 14 6.23 -8.23 4.54
CA LEU A 14 7.00 -9.45 4.31
C LEU A 14 8.36 -9.41 5.02
N ASN A 15 9.09 -8.29 4.90
CA ASN A 15 10.36 -8.10 5.58
C ASN A 15 10.23 -8.18 7.11
N THR A 16 9.16 -7.61 7.65
CA THR A 16 8.89 -7.65 9.10
C THR A 16 8.58 -9.07 9.56
N LEU A 17 7.76 -9.81 8.81
CA LEU A 17 7.44 -11.20 9.12
C LEU A 17 8.67 -12.11 9.08
N VAL A 18 9.61 -11.88 8.16
CA VAL A 18 10.92 -12.58 8.17
C VAL A 18 11.72 -12.24 9.42
N ARG A 19 11.80 -10.96 9.80
CA ARG A 19 12.51 -10.52 11.01
C ARG A 19 11.93 -11.08 12.30
N LEU A 20 10.62 -11.31 12.33
CA LEU A 20 9.90 -11.94 13.46
C LEU A 20 9.98 -13.46 13.44
N GLY A 21 10.62 -14.08 12.45
CA GLY A 21 10.69 -15.54 12.31
C GLY A 21 9.40 -16.21 11.88
N VAL A 22 8.40 -15.44 11.46
CA VAL A 22 7.10 -15.96 10.98
C VAL A 22 7.18 -16.41 9.53
N ALA A 23 7.89 -15.68 8.69
CA ALA A 23 8.08 -15.99 7.28
C ALA A 23 9.50 -16.45 6.99
N HIS A 24 9.68 -17.24 5.94
CA HIS A 24 10.98 -17.74 5.50
C HIS A 24 11.41 -17.11 4.18
N GLU A 25 12.65 -16.59 4.10
CA GLU A 25 13.27 -16.12 2.87
C GLU A 25 14.22 -17.20 2.34
N ALA A 26 13.76 -17.98 1.36
CA ALA A 26 14.54 -19.08 0.78
C ALA A 26 15.69 -18.60 -0.09
N THR A 27 15.46 -17.59 -0.90
CA THR A 27 16.46 -16.88 -1.71
C THR A 27 16.14 -15.39 -1.67
N ARG A 28 17.12 -14.56 -2.00
CA ARG A 28 17.02 -13.10 -1.91
C ARG A 28 15.70 -12.55 -2.51
N GLY A 29 14.81 -12.09 -1.65
CA GLY A 29 13.51 -11.52 -2.01
C GLY A 29 12.40 -12.56 -2.29
N ASN A 30 12.68 -13.86 -2.22
CA ASN A 30 11.66 -14.90 -2.33
C ASN A 30 11.22 -15.34 -0.94
N ILE A 31 10.12 -14.76 -0.47
CA ILE A 31 9.58 -14.99 0.86
C ILE A 31 8.35 -15.90 0.77
N THR A 32 8.29 -16.86 1.69
CA THR A 32 7.17 -17.79 1.84
C THR A 32 6.53 -17.59 3.21
N LEU A 33 5.22 -17.50 3.24
CA LEU A 33 4.43 -17.48 4.49
C LEU A 33 4.08 -18.91 4.90
N PRO A 34 3.84 -19.16 6.20
CA PRO A 34 3.24 -20.42 6.66
C PRO A 34 1.89 -20.66 5.99
N ALA A 35 1.49 -21.93 5.88
CA ALA A 35 0.27 -22.32 5.15
C ALA A 35 -1.03 -21.76 5.76
N ASP A 36 -1.03 -21.49 7.05
CA ASP A 36 -2.13 -20.90 7.83
C ASP A 36 -2.17 -19.35 7.79
N TRP A 37 -1.16 -18.72 7.16
CA TRP A 37 -1.08 -17.27 7.03
C TRP A 37 -1.54 -16.80 5.66
N LYS A 38 -2.41 -15.79 5.66
CA LYS A 38 -2.82 -15.09 4.44
C LYS A 38 -2.45 -13.61 4.55
N LEU A 39 -1.63 -13.15 3.60
CA LEU A 39 -1.39 -11.73 3.37
C LEU A 39 -2.09 -11.35 2.05
N GLU A 40 -2.96 -10.38 2.10
CA GLU A 40 -3.61 -9.82 0.93
C GLU A 40 -3.62 -8.30 1.04
N VAL A 41 -3.11 -7.62 0.03
CA VAL A 41 -3.11 -6.16 -0.05
C VAL A 41 -3.93 -5.74 -1.27
N LEU A 42 -5.02 -5.02 -1.02
CA LEU A 42 -5.87 -4.46 -2.07
C LEU A 42 -5.49 -3.00 -2.31
N GLY A 43 -4.96 -2.70 -3.48
CA GLY A 43 -4.78 -1.34 -3.98
C GLY A 43 -5.97 -0.91 -4.83
N THR A 44 -6.48 0.28 -4.61
CA THR A 44 -7.59 0.81 -5.42
C THR A 44 -7.27 2.20 -5.97
N ASP A 45 -7.82 2.50 -7.14
CA ASP A 45 -7.74 3.82 -7.74
C ASP A 45 -8.94 4.04 -8.67
N ILE A 46 -9.32 5.30 -8.88
CA ILE A 46 -10.36 5.66 -9.85
C ILE A 46 -9.85 5.63 -11.30
N SER A 47 -8.54 5.70 -11.50
CA SER A 47 -7.89 5.72 -12.82
C SER A 47 -7.60 4.32 -13.32
N ARG A 48 -8.25 3.93 -14.43
CA ARG A 48 -7.94 2.67 -15.15
C ARG A 48 -6.47 2.58 -15.55
N GLN A 49 -5.86 3.69 -15.92
CA GLN A 49 -4.44 3.74 -16.29
C GLN A 49 -3.54 3.46 -15.08
N ALA A 50 -3.83 4.05 -13.92
CA ALA A 50 -3.09 3.80 -12.69
C ALA A 50 -3.17 2.31 -12.29
N ILE A 51 -4.36 1.71 -12.35
CA ILE A 51 -4.56 0.29 -12.07
C ILE A 51 -3.79 -0.59 -13.05
N ARG A 52 -3.75 -0.25 -14.34
CA ARG A 52 -2.96 -1.00 -15.33
C ARG A 52 -1.48 -0.96 -14.99
N ILE A 53 -0.91 0.21 -14.74
CA ILE A 53 0.51 0.37 -14.36
C ILE A 53 0.81 -0.42 -13.07
N ALA A 54 -0.06 -0.32 -12.08
CA ALA A 54 0.10 -1.07 -10.83
C ALA A 54 0.12 -2.59 -11.06
N ARG A 55 -0.73 -3.12 -11.93
CA ARG A 55 -0.76 -4.56 -12.28
C ARG A 55 0.45 -5.01 -13.08
N GLU A 56 1.00 -4.16 -13.95
CA GLU A 56 2.24 -4.42 -14.68
C GLU A 56 3.44 -4.56 -13.74
N ALA A 57 3.40 -3.88 -12.59
CA ALA A 57 4.41 -3.95 -11.52
C ALA A 57 5.84 -3.65 -12.01
N THR A 58 5.96 -2.80 -13.03
CA THR A 58 7.22 -2.47 -13.68
C THR A 58 7.52 -0.98 -13.52
N TYR A 59 8.71 -0.67 -13.02
CA TYR A 59 9.11 0.69 -12.66
C TYR A 59 10.46 1.05 -13.22
N ILE A 60 10.63 2.33 -13.58
CA ILE A 60 11.86 2.83 -14.19
C ILE A 60 12.65 3.62 -13.14
N GLU A 61 13.89 3.19 -12.89
CA GLU A 61 14.88 3.94 -12.16
C GLU A 61 15.53 4.95 -13.11
N ARG A 62 15.45 6.24 -12.78
CA ARG A 62 16.08 7.34 -13.51
C ARG A 62 17.09 8.03 -12.61
N ARG A 63 18.23 8.44 -13.15
CA ARG A 63 19.23 9.24 -12.43
C ARG A 63 18.71 10.62 -12.08
N GLU A 64 17.89 11.21 -12.94
CA GLU A 64 17.34 12.55 -12.80
C GLU A 64 15.81 12.56 -12.92
N GLY A 65 15.19 13.52 -12.23
CA GLY A 65 13.75 13.74 -12.27
C GLY A 65 12.95 12.88 -11.30
N LEU A 66 11.64 12.74 -11.58
CA LEU A 66 10.73 11.91 -10.79
C LEU A 66 10.96 10.43 -11.11
N SER A 67 11.38 9.67 -10.11
CA SER A 67 11.58 8.23 -10.20
C SER A 67 10.88 7.56 -9.02
N SER A 68 10.26 6.41 -9.26
CA SER A 68 9.68 5.55 -8.21
C SER A 68 10.74 5.04 -7.22
N PHE A 69 12.03 5.15 -7.56
CA PHE A 69 13.15 4.76 -6.71
C PHE A 69 13.81 5.91 -5.96
N ARG A 70 13.22 7.12 -6.00
CA ARG A 70 13.74 8.26 -5.24
C ARG A 70 13.75 7.92 -3.74
N GLN A 71 14.94 8.01 -3.13
CA GLN A 71 15.17 7.65 -1.71
C GLN A 71 14.76 6.19 -1.36
N PHE A 72 14.68 5.30 -2.35
CA PHE A 72 14.35 3.91 -2.12
C PHE A 72 15.52 3.19 -1.42
N PRO A 73 15.28 2.52 -0.28
CA PRO A 73 16.35 1.86 0.45
C PRO A 73 16.93 0.68 -0.36
N PRO A 74 18.26 0.61 -0.59
CA PRO A 74 18.87 -0.43 -1.42
C PRO A 74 18.56 -1.86 -0.98
N ALA A 75 18.34 -2.07 0.33
CA ALA A 75 17.99 -3.38 0.89
C ALA A 75 16.69 -3.97 0.32
N TYR A 76 15.78 -3.12 -0.16
CA TYR A 76 14.52 -3.55 -0.77
C TYR A 76 14.61 -3.86 -2.27
N LEU A 77 15.73 -3.55 -2.94
CA LEU A 77 15.98 -3.98 -4.33
C LEU A 77 15.97 -5.51 -4.48
N ARG A 78 16.15 -6.25 -3.38
CA ARG A 78 16.02 -7.71 -3.40
C ARG A 78 14.64 -8.22 -3.82
N PHE A 79 13.61 -7.38 -3.72
CA PHE A 79 12.23 -7.68 -4.14
C PHE A 79 11.96 -7.39 -5.61
N PHE A 80 12.99 -6.99 -6.36
CA PHE A 80 12.87 -6.65 -7.77
C PHE A 80 13.80 -7.52 -8.60
N ASP A 81 13.40 -7.74 -9.84
CA ASP A 81 14.24 -8.29 -10.91
C ASP A 81 14.58 -7.17 -11.90
N LEU A 82 15.84 -7.05 -12.28
CA LEU A 82 16.25 -6.13 -13.32
C LEU A 82 15.83 -6.72 -14.67
N VAL A 83 14.92 -6.03 -15.37
CA VAL A 83 14.38 -6.49 -16.66
C VAL A 83 15.15 -5.91 -17.81
N ASN A 84 15.58 -4.65 -17.71
CA ASN A 84 16.31 -3.96 -18.76
C ASN A 84 17.24 -2.88 -18.19
N CYS A 85 18.35 -2.65 -18.87
CA CYS A 85 19.22 -1.50 -18.65
C CYS A 85 19.59 -0.94 -20.03
N ASP A 86 19.23 0.32 -20.32
CA ASP A 86 19.53 0.95 -21.60
C ASP A 86 20.91 1.63 -21.59
N ASP A 87 21.35 2.13 -22.76
CA ASP A 87 22.65 2.79 -22.95
C ASP A 87 22.82 4.07 -22.10
N ASN A 88 21.72 4.63 -21.61
CA ASN A 88 21.72 5.79 -20.71
C ASN A 88 21.68 5.38 -19.23
N ASP A 89 21.97 4.13 -18.91
CA ASP A 89 21.92 3.53 -17.55
C ASP A 89 20.53 3.68 -16.88
N ARG A 90 19.47 3.78 -17.70
CA ARG A 90 18.10 3.77 -17.22
C ARG A 90 17.67 2.32 -17.01
N LYS A 91 17.46 1.96 -15.75
CA LYS A 91 17.10 0.59 -15.35
C LYS A 91 15.60 0.43 -15.25
N THR A 92 15.11 -0.67 -15.77
CA THR A 92 13.72 -1.09 -15.63
C THR A 92 13.65 -2.29 -14.69
N TRP A 93 12.90 -2.12 -13.62
CA TRP A 93 12.74 -3.10 -12.57
C TRP A 93 11.32 -3.65 -12.56
N GLN A 94 11.17 -4.95 -12.39
CA GLN A 94 9.88 -5.60 -12.14
C GLN A 94 9.85 -6.16 -10.72
N ILE A 95 8.73 -5.96 -10.05
CA ILE A 95 8.50 -6.54 -8.71
C ILE A 95 8.38 -8.05 -8.84
N LYS A 96 9.07 -8.80 -7.99
CA LYS A 96 9.08 -10.26 -7.97
C LYS A 96 7.70 -10.84 -7.70
N GLU A 97 7.46 -12.03 -8.24
CA GLU A 97 6.21 -12.76 -8.05
C GLU A 97 5.93 -13.06 -6.56
N SER A 98 6.98 -13.28 -5.76
CA SER A 98 6.88 -13.47 -4.31
C SER A 98 6.21 -12.30 -3.56
N VAL A 99 6.19 -11.10 -4.15
CA VAL A 99 5.47 -9.92 -3.65
C VAL A 99 4.13 -9.78 -4.36
N ARG A 100 4.13 -9.86 -5.72
CA ARG A 100 2.93 -9.63 -6.55
C ARG A 100 1.77 -10.56 -6.22
N ARG A 101 2.02 -11.80 -5.87
CA ARG A 101 1.00 -12.79 -5.48
C ARG A 101 0.15 -12.40 -4.28
N HIS A 102 0.62 -11.44 -3.47
CA HIS A 102 -0.11 -10.90 -2.32
C HIS A 102 -0.94 -9.67 -2.67
N MET A 103 -0.86 -9.23 -3.94
CA MET A 103 -1.44 -7.97 -4.39
C MET A 103 -2.67 -8.19 -5.26
N ARG A 104 -3.64 -7.35 -5.02
CA ARG A 104 -4.80 -7.18 -5.90
C ARG A 104 -5.00 -5.71 -6.18
N PHE A 105 -5.35 -5.36 -7.41
CA PHE A 105 -5.65 -3.98 -7.81
C PHE A 105 -7.01 -3.90 -8.48
N ASP A 106 -7.90 -3.06 -7.94
CA ASP A 106 -9.25 -2.90 -8.45
C ASP A 106 -9.60 -1.44 -8.69
N LEU A 107 -10.44 -1.22 -9.71
CA LEU A 107 -11.01 0.09 -9.98
C LEU A 107 -12.04 0.42 -8.90
N HIS A 108 -11.85 1.51 -8.18
CA HIS A 108 -12.78 1.94 -7.14
C HIS A 108 -12.82 3.45 -7.02
N ASN A 109 -14.03 3.99 -6.88
CA ASN A 109 -14.24 5.39 -6.51
C ASN A 109 -14.52 5.46 -5.00
N LEU A 110 -13.70 6.20 -4.26
CA LEU A 110 -13.86 6.36 -2.81
C LEU A 110 -15.23 6.93 -2.40
N MET A 111 -15.93 7.62 -3.29
CA MET A 111 -17.29 8.10 -3.05
C MET A 111 -18.35 7.00 -3.12
N ASN A 112 -18.02 5.84 -3.67
CA ASN A 112 -18.95 4.71 -3.68
C ASN A 112 -18.97 4.05 -2.30
N PRO A 113 -20.17 3.72 -1.77
CA PRO A 113 -20.24 3.01 -0.52
C PRO A 113 -19.62 1.64 -0.66
N LEU A 114 -18.71 1.33 0.24
CA LEU A 114 -18.04 0.05 0.46
C LEU A 114 -17.07 -0.41 -0.63
N PRO A 115 -15.80 -0.58 -0.29
CA PRO A 115 -14.93 -1.41 -1.08
C PRO A 115 -15.54 -2.83 -1.19
N PRO A 116 -15.25 -3.54 -2.28
CA PRO A 116 -15.81 -4.88 -2.53
C PRO A 116 -15.44 -5.92 -1.45
N GLN A 117 -14.54 -5.61 -0.57
CA GLN A 117 -14.05 -6.47 0.50
C GLN A 117 -14.19 -5.75 1.85
N ARG A 118 -14.50 -6.51 2.90
CA ARG A 118 -14.65 -6.05 4.30
C ARG A 118 -13.63 -6.76 5.18
N ASP A 119 -13.55 -6.32 6.43
CA ASP A 119 -12.73 -6.91 7.48
C ASP A 119 -11.22 -6.75 7.25
N PHE A 120 -10.84 -5.56 6.74
CA PHE A 120 -9.42 -5.20 6.65
C PHE A 120 -8.81 -4.95 8.03
N ASP A 121 -7.60 -5.42 8.24
CA ASP A 121 -6.79 -5.09 9.42
C ASP A 121 -6.36 -3.63 9.40
N VAL A 122 -5.98 -3.13 8.22
CA VAL A 122 -5.49 -1.75 8.06
C VAL A 122 -5.97 -1.16 6.73
N ASN A 123 -6.49 0.06 6.80
CA ASN A 123 -6.77 0.89 5.63
C ASN A 123 -5.77 2.05 5.55
N PHE A 124 -5.11 2.21 4.41
CA PHE A 124 -4.30 3.38 4.10
C PHE A 124 -5.08 4.30 3.15
N CYS A 125 -5.40 5.51 3.61
CA CYS A 125 -6.01 6.55 2.80
C CYS A 125 -5.19 7.83 2.95
N ARG A 126 -4.10 7.92 2.21
CA ARG A 126 -3.13 9.01 2.36
C ARG A 126 -3.18 9.95 1.16
N ASN A 127 -3.12 11.25 1.45
CA ASN A 127 -3.07 12.31 0.42
C ASN A 127 -4.26 12.26 -0.57
N ALA A 128 -5.42 11.78 -0.13
CA ALA A 128 -6.63 11.70 -0.93
C ALA A 128 -7.72 12.66 -0.43
N LEU A 129 -7.88 12.75 0.89
CA LEU A 129 -8.96 13.55 1.49
C LEU A 129 -8.73 15.05 1.34
N ILE A 130 -7.49 15.50 1.26
CA ILE A 130 -7.13 16.92 1.10
C ILE A 130 -7.70 17.59 -0.16
N TYR A 131 -8.09 16.80 -1.17
CA TYR A 131 -8.67 17.30 -2.41
C TYR A 131 -10.20 17.37 -2.40
N MET A 132 -10.83 17.11 -1.25
CA MET A 132 -12.27 16.96 -1.13
C MET A 132 -12.85 17.90 -0.07
N ASP A 133 -14.10 18.31 -0.26
CA ASP A 133 -14.87 19.05 0.74
C ASP A 133 -15.21 18.17 1.95
N GLN A 134 -15.68 18.79 3.03
CA GLN A 134 -15.95 18.10 4.30
C GLN A 134 -16.96 16.97 4.21
N GLU A 135 -18.07 17.13 3.46
CA GLU A 135 -19.10 16.08 3.36
C GLU A 135 -18.59 14.83 2.61
N PRO A 136 -17.95 14.94 1.43
CA PRO A 136 -17.24 13.80 0.83
C PRO A 136 -16.24 13.14 1.77
N GLN A 137 -15.42 13.90 2.52
CA GLN A 137 -14.49 13.33 3.48
C GLN A 137 -15.19 12.46 4.53
N LYS A 138 -16.32 12.94 5.10
CA LYS A 138 -17.10 12.18 6.09
C LYS A 138 -17.67 10.89 5.50
N ILE A 139 -18.16 10.93 4.26
CA ILE A 139 -18.68 9.74 3.56
C ILE A 139 -17.58 8.69 3.41
N ILE A 140 -16.41 9.11 2.91
CA ILE A 140 -15.27 8.23 2.69
C ILE A 140 -14.77 7.63 4.01
N VAL A 141 -14.56 8.45 5.04
CA VAL A 141 -14.06 7.98 6.34
C VAL A 141 -15.04 6.99 7.00
N ARG A 142 -16.35 7.19 6.84
CA ARG A 142 -17.37 6.22 7.31
C ARG A 142 -17.31 4.91 6.51
N ALA A 143 -17.14 4.98 5.17
CA ALA A 143 -17.01 3.79 4.34
C ALA A 143 -15.73 2.99 4.70
N LEU A 144 -14.61 3.67 4.91
CA LEU A 144 -13.37 3.04 5.38
C LEU A 144 -13.51 2.42 6.77
N HIS A 145 -14.23 3.09 7.68
CA HIS A 145 -14.56 2.53 9.00
C HIS A 145 -15.37 1.23 8.88
N GLN A 146 -16.37 1.20 8.02
CA GLN A 146 -17.20 0.01 7.81
C GLN A 146 -16.42 -1.15 7.20
N ALA A 147 -15.39 -0.86 6.39
CA ALA A 147 -14.53 -1.86 5.77
C ALA A 147 -13.47 -2.45 6.71
N LEU A 148 -13.16 -1.79 7.83
CA LEU A 148 -12.24 -2.30 8.84
C LEU A 148 -12.92 -3.35 9.72
N GLN A 149 -12.16 -4.38 10.10
CA GLN A 149 -12.55 -5.25 11.21
C GLN A 149 -12.52 -4.51 12.54
N HIS A 150 -13.07 -5.10 13.61
CA HIS A 150 -12.98 -4.55 14.97
C HIS A 150 -11.50 -4.51 15.41
N GLY A 151 -11.07 -3.37 15.95
CA GLY A 151 -9.65 -3.13 16.29
C GLY A 151 -8.74 -2.86 15.09
N GLY A 152 -9.29 -2.84 13.88
CA GLY A 152 -8.53 -2.46 12.67
C GLY A 152 -8.22 -0.96 12.65
N CYS A 153 -7.21 -0.58 11.89
CA CYS A 153 -6.67 0.78 11.89
C CYS A 153 -6.84 1.50 10.54
N LEU A 154 -7.21 2.78 10.58
CA LEU A 154 -7.10 3.71 9.46
C LEU A 154 -5.84 4.54 9.60
N VAL A 155 -5.04 4.62 8.54
CA VAL A 155 -3.83 5.45 8.45
C VAL A 155 -4.08 6.58 7.45
N LEU A 156 -3.99 7.80 7.92
CA LEU A 156 -4.06 9.03 7.11
C LEU A 156 -2.67 9.65 6.96
N SER A 157 -2.50 10.56 6.01
CA SER A 157 -1.29 11.39 5.96
C SER A 157 -1.37 12.52 6.99
N LEU A 158 -0.24 13.15 7.29
CA LEU A 158 -0.18 14.28 8.22
C LEU A 158 -0.97 15.52 7.77
N VAL A 159 -1.28 15.60 6.48
CA VAL A 159 -2.03 16.72 5.88
C VAL A 159 -3.52 16.41 5.70
N ASP A 160 -3.92 15.15 5.84
CA ASP A 160 -5.33 14.77 5.83
C ASP A 160 -5.95 15.01 7.21
N THR A 161 -7.20 15.47 7.23
CA THR A 161 -7.94 15.70 8.46
C THR A 161 -8.89 14.54 8.75
N MET A 162 -8.93 14.08 10.00
CA MET A 162 -9.92 13.09 10.43
C MET A 162 -11.31 13.73 10.49
N ALA A 163 -12.15 13.44 9.50
CA ALA A 163 -13.46 14.05 9.34
C ALA A 163 -14.53 13.52 10.31
N VAL A 164 -14.33 12.34 10.93
CA VAL A 164 -15.29 11.69 11.84
C VAL A 164 -14.54 11.06 13.05
N PRO A 165 -13.97 11.90 13.94
CA PRO A 165 -13.09 11.42 15.02
C PRO A 165 -13.79 10.53 16.06
N ASN A 166 -15.10 10.69 16.23
CA ASN A 166 -15.89 9.90 17.17
C ASN A 166 -16.00 8.40 16.85
N LEU A 167 -15.66 8.00 15.63
CA LEU A 167 -15.65 6.58 15.20
C LEU A 167 -14.35 5.87 15.55
N TYR A 168 -13.32 6.58 15.99
CA TYR A 168 -11.99 6.05 16.16
C TYR A 168 -11.38 6.44 17.51
N HIS A 169 -10.43 5.64 17.96
CA HIS A 169 -9.45 6.01 18.97
C HIS A 169 -8.19 6.48 18.27
N GLU A 170 -7.77 7.71 18.54
CA GLU A 170 -6.52 8.24 18.01
C GLU A 170 -5.35 7.71 18.85
N ASN A 171 -4.39 7.06 18.20
CA ASN A 171 -3.15 6.59 18.81
C ASN A 171 -1.95 7.24 18.09
N ARG A 172 -1.21 8.07 18.81
CA ARG A 172 -0.01 8.77 18.29
C ARG A 172 1.24 8.03 18.73
N GLN A 173 1.95 7.42 17.79
CA GLN A 173 3.21 6.74 18.04
C GLN A 173 4.28 7.20 17.03
N ASN A 174 5.44 7.61 17.51
CA ASN A 174 6.63 7.87 16.68
C ASN A 174 6.39 8.68 15.41
N LYS A 175 5.71 9.82 15.48
CA LYS A 175 5.34 10.69 14.34
C LYS A 175 4.30 10.08 13.37
N CYS A 176 3.64 9.00 13.75
CA CYS A 176 2.55 8.40 13.00
C CYS A 176 1.26 8.52 13.81
N VAL A 177 0.14 8.80 13.13
CA VAL A 177 -1.18 8.80 13.76
C VAL A 177 -1.96 7.63 13.20
N LEU A 178 -2.34 6.73 14.08
CA LEU A 178 -3.21 5.60 13.79
C LEU A 178 -4.59 5.88 14.36
N TYR A 179 -5.61 5.60 13.60
CA TYR A 179 -7.00 5.73 13.99
C TYR A 179 -7.61 4.34 14.12
N GLU A 180 -7.63 3.81 15.34
CA GLU A 180 -8.17 2.49 15.63
C GLU A 180 -9.70 2.53 15.68
N LYS A 181 -10.34 1.59 14.98
CA LYS A 181 -11.81 1.45 14.95
C LYS A 181 -12.35 1.13 16.34
N ARG A 182 -13.32 1.92 16.79
CA ARG A 182 -14.12 1.68 18.00
C ARG A 182 -15.10 0.54 17.84
#